data_cebe650ee9acc497b8ab1cb57d4b9ed7
#
_entry.id   cebe650ee9acc497b8ab1cb57d4b9ed7
#
_cell.length_a   1.000
_cell.length_b   1.000
_cell.length_c   1.000
_cell.angle_alpha   90.00
_cell.angle_beta   90.00
_cell.angle_gamma   90.00
#
_symmetry.space_group_name_H-M   'P 1'
#
loop_
_entity.id
_entity.type
_entity.pdbx_description
1 polymer ?
#
loop_
_entity_poly.entity_id
_entity_poly.type
_entity_poly.pdbx_seq_one_letter_code
_entity_poly.pdbx_strand_id
1 'polypeptide(L)'
;MGKILHVKAGHVLSLQYHNRKDETMHVLSGELTLRTQAGDALVSRPFKAGESVHIPPKLIHQIEAVVDSDVLEASTPELDDLVRLQDRYGRS
;
A
#
# COMPACT_ATOMS: atom_id res chain seq x y z
N MET A 1 0.41 15.44 4.43
CA MET A 1 -0.79 15.46 3.57
C MET A 1 -1.62 14.21 3.82
N GLY A 2 -2.93 14.34 3.71
CA GLY A 2 -3.81 13.21 3.91
C GLY A 2 -4.80 13.07 2.77
N LYS A 3 -5.17 11.84 2.46
CA LYS A 3 -6.20 11.58 1.45
C LYS A 3 -6.85 10.23 1.74
N ILE A 4 -8.02 10.03 1.16
CA ILE A 4 -8.73 8.77 1.27
C ILE A 4 -8.70 8.09 -0.09
N LEU A 5 -8.28 6.84 -0.10
CA LEU A 5 -8.29 5.99 -1.28
C LEU A 5 -9.50 5.07 -1.20
N HIS A 6 -10.28 5.03 -2.28
CA HIS A 6 -11.38 4.09 -2.40
C HIS A 6 -10.91 2.98 -3.33
N VAL A 7 -10.81 1.78 -2.81
CA VAL A 7 -10.28 0.64 -3.57
C VAL A 7 -11.38 -0.40 -3.68
N LYS A 8 -11.78 -0.68 -4.90
CA LYS A 8 -12.85 -1.65 -5.15
C LYS A 8 -12.36 -3.08 -5.01
N ALA A 9 -13.27 -3.95 -4.60
CA ALA A 9 -12.96 -5.37 -4.43
C ALA A 9 -12.26 -5.93 -5.66
N GLY A 10 -11.19 -6.66 -5.44
CA GLY A 10 -10.40 -7.26 -6.50
C GLY A 10 -9.40 -6.34 -7.18
N HIS A 11 -9.41 -5.05 -6.83
CA HIS A 11 -8.49 -4.10 -7.42
C HIS A 11 -7.13 -4.18 -6.73
N VAL A 12 -6.07 -4.20 -7.54
CA VAL A 12 -4.69 -4.27 -7.05
C VAL A 12 -3.98 -3.00 -7.46
N LEU A 13 -3.41 -2.32 -6.49
CA LEU A 13 -2.60 -1.14 -6.78
C LEU A 13 -1.20 -1.56 -7.21
N SER A 14 -0.45 -0.63 -7.81
CA SER A 14 0.87 -0.97 -8.31
C SER A 14 1.82 -1.37 -7.18
N LEU A 15 2.75 -2.24 -7.50
CA LEU A 15 3.88 -2.54 -6.64
C LEU A 15 4.82 -1.34 -6.72
N GLN A 16 5.16 -0.76 -5.58
CA GLN A 16 5.81 0.55 -5.59
C GLN A 16 6.62 0.81 -4.32
N TYR A 17 7.49 1.80 -4.40
CA TYR A 17 8.14 2.36 -3.23
C TYR A 17 8.33 3.87 -3.44
N HIS A 18 8.61 4.57 -2.35
CA HIS A 18 8.94 5.99 -2.40
C HIS A 18 10.37 6.17 -1.93
N ASN A 19 11.07 7.12 -2.50
CA ASN A 19 12.46 7.36 -2.13
C ASN A 19 12.60 8.10 -0.81
N ARG A 20 11.73 9.08 -0.56
CA ARG A 20 11.81 9.93 0.64
C ARG A 20 10.51 10.02 1.38
N LYS A 21 9.40 9.74 0.71
CA LYS A 21 8.09 9.89 1.31
C LYS A 21 7.88 8.84 2.39
N ASP A 22 7.43 9.31 3.51
CA ASP A 22 7.07 8.48 4.65
C ASP A 22 5.57 8.54 4.79
N GLU A 23 4.90 7.39 4.87
CA GLU A 23 3.45 7.40 4.94
C GLU A 23 2.92 6.39 5.93
N THR A 24 1.71 6.67 6.41
CA THR A 24 0.96 5.77 7.26
C THR A 24 -0.38 5.54 6.60
N MET A 25 -0.81 4.30 6.51
CA MET A 25 -2.12 3.94 5.99
C MET A 25 -2.97 3.38 7.12
N HIS A 26 -4.24 3.77 7.12
CA HIS A 26 -5.21 3.31 8.11
C HIS A 26 -6.47 2.87 7.38
N VAL A 27 -6.93 1.66 7.62
CA VAL A 27 -8.13 1.13 6.97
C VAL A 27 -9.35 1.66 7.71
N LEU A 28 -10.14 2.47 7.01
CA LEU A 28 -11.38 3.00 7.56
C LEU A 28 -12.51 1.98 7.48
N SER A 29 -12.57 1.25 6.37
CA SER A 29 -13.57 0.21 6.17
C SER A 29 -13.06 -0.80 5.18
N GLY A 30 -13.57 -2.02 5.27
CA GLY A 30 -13.24 -3.08 4.34
C GLY A 30 -12.09 -3.96 4.81
N GLU A 31 -11.49 -4.64 3.86
CA GLU A 31 -10.37 -5.54 4.12
C GLU A 31 -9.50 -5.61 2.89
N LEU A 32 -8.19 -5.52 3.09
CA LEU A 32 -7.22 -5.59 2.02
C LEU A 32 -6.17 -6.65 2.36
N THR A 33 -5.38 -7.02 1.35
CA THR A 33 -4.15 -7.76 1.54
C THR A 33 -3.01 -6.78 1.37
N LEU A 34 -2.15 -6.69 2.36
CA LEU A 34 -0.95 -5.85 2.31
C LEU A 34 0.25 -6.74 2.02
N ARG A 35 1.02 -6.36 1.01
CA ARG A 35 2.27 -7.05 0.67
C ARG A 35 3.41 -6.10 0.88
N THR A 36 4.43 -6.55 1.57
CA THR A 36 5.65 -5.78 1.78
C THR A 36 6.85 -6.66 1.52
N GLN A 37 7.92 -6.06 1.05
CA GLN A 37 9.13 -6.82 0.79
C GLN A 37 9.90 -7.08 2.08
N ALA A 38 10.28 -8.34 2.25
CA ALA A 38 11.14 -8.76 3.33
C ALA A 38 12.24 -9.62 2.73
N GLY A 39 13.46 -9.07 2.66
CA GLY A 39 14.54 -9.74 1.96
C GLY A 39 14.23 -9.86 0.48
N ASP A 40 14.24 -11.10 -0.03
CA ASP A 40 14.03 -11.37 -1.45
C ASP A 40 12.59 -11.70 -1.79
N ALA A 41 11.68 -11.65 -0.82
CA ALA A 41 10.31 -12.09 -1.02
C ALA A 41 9.32 -11.03 -0.59
N LEU A 42 8.12 -11.11 -1.17
CA LEU A 42 6.98 -10.34 -0.70
C LEU A 42 6.24 -11.17 0.34
N VAL A 43 5.94 -10.53 1.46
CA VAL A 43 5.18 -11.12 2.55
C VAL A 43 3.79 -10.52 2.55
N SER A 44 2.77 -11.37 2.56
CA SER A 44 1.37 -10.92 2.53
C SER A 44 0.75 -11.08 3.90
N ARG A 45 -0.11 -10.14 4.26
CA ARG A 45 -0.91 -10.25 5.47
C ARG A 45 -2.24 -9.54 5.29
N PRO A 46 -3.26 -9.92 6.07
CA PRO A 46 -4.52 -9.18 6.07
C PRO A 46 -4.32 -7.77 6.63
N PHE A 47 -5.10 -6.84 6.11
CA PHE A 47 -5.05 -5.44 6.54
C PHE A 47 -6.50 -4.98 6.63
N LYS A 48 -7.03 -4.94 7.84
CA LYS A 48 -8.47 -4.83 8.08
C LYS A 48 -8.85 -3.50 8.70
N ALA A 49 -10.13 -3.20 8.66
CA ALA A 49 -10.67 -1.97 9.23
C ALA A 49 -10.19 -1.78 10.67
N GLY A 50 -9.76 -0.57 10.97
CA GLY A 50 -9.21 -0.23 12.28
C GLY A 50 -7.72 -0.42 12.42
N GLU A 51 -7.07 -1.03 11.45
CA GLU A 51 -5.62 -1.27 11.50
C GLU A 51 -4.86 -0.17 10.78
N SER A 52 -3.65 0.08 11.23
CA SER A 52 -2.74 1.04 10.62
C SER A 52 -1.42 0.38 10.31
N VAL A 53 -0.73 0.87 9.28
CA VAL A 53 0.60 0.43 8.96
C VAL A 53 1.46 1.62 8.56
N HIS A 54 2.71 1.60 8.98
CA HIS A 54 3.70 2.59 8.61
C HIS A 54 4.51 2.06 7.43
N ILE A 55 4.57 2.86 6.37
CA ILE A 55 5.35 2.54 5.17
C ILE A 55 6.51 3.52 5.10
N PRO A 56 7.68 3.13 5.59
CA PRO A 56 8.85 4.02 5.53
C PRO A 56 9.36 4.17 4.11
N PRO A 57 10.21 5.17 3.86
CA PRO A 57 10.85 5.31 2.55
C PRO A 57 11.55 4.03 2.14
N LYS A 58 11.53 3.75 0.85
CA LYS A 58 12.19 2.61 0.21
C LYS A 58 11.53 1.26 0.42
N LEU A 59 10.51 1.16 1.25
CA LEU A 59 9.81 -0.10 1.45
C LEU A 59 8.94 -0.40 0.23
N ILE A 60 9.21 -1.51 -0.42
CA ILE A 60 8.41 -1.97 -1.55
C ILE A 60 7.12 -2.56 -0.99
N HIS A 61 6.00 -2.08 -1.50
CA HIS A 61 4.70 -2.48 -0.96
C HIS A 61 3.62 -2.46 -2.04
N GLN A 62 2.54 -3.17 -1.75
CA GLN A 62 1.37 -3.25 -2.63
C GLN A 62 0.15 -3.58 -1.78
N ILE A 63 -1.00 -3.00 -2.14
CA ILE A 63 -2.26 -3.40 -1.51
C ILE A 63 -3.23 -3.88 -2.56
N GLU A 64 -4.05 -4.83 -2.15
CA GLU A 64 -5.10 -5.41 -2.97
C GLU A 64 -6.37 -5.51 -2.13
N ALA A 65 -7.49 -5.02 -2.64
CA ALA A 65 -8.73 -5.03 -1.89
C ALA A 65 -9.41 -6.39 -2.01
N VAL A 66 -9.75 -6.97 -0.88
CA VAL A 66 -10.56 -8.21 -0.82
C VAL A 66 -12.02 -7.87 -1.01
N VAL A 67 -12.45 -6.76 -0.40
CA VAL A 67 -13.78 -6.18 -0.58
C VAL A 67 -13.58 -4.70 -0.82
N ASP A 68 -14.66 -3.99 -1.16
CA ASP A 68 -14.58 -2.54 -1.31
C ASP A 68 -14.05 -1.94 -0.02
N SER A 69 -13.03 -1.11 -0.11
CA SER A 69 -12.31 -0.63 1.05
C SER A 69 -11.97 0.85 0.94
N ASP A 70 -11.94 1.51 2.08
CA ASP A 70 -11.51 2.90 2.19
C ASP A 70 -10.29 2.95 3.07
N VAL A 71 -9.23 3.58 2.57
CA VAL A 71 -7.95 3.68 3.26
C VAL A 71 -7.58 5.14 3.39
N LEU A 72 -7.34 5.57 4.63
CA LEU A 72 -6.81 6.90 4.89
C LEU A 72 -5.28 6.83 4.79
N GLU A 73 -4.72 7.72 3.99
CA GLU A 73 -3.28 7.78 3.81
C GLU A 73 -2.78 9.14 4.27
N ALA A 74 -1.85 9.13 5.21
CA ALA A 74 -1.18 10.33 5.71
C ALA A 74 0.29 10.22 5.37
N SER A 75 0.85 11.27 4.79
CA SER A 75 2.22 11.19 4.30
C SER A 75 2.92 12.53 4.40
N THR A 76 4.25 12.49 4.34
CA THR A 76 5.06 13.69 4.18
C THR A 76 4.84 14.27 2.79
N PRO A 77 5.04 15.60 2.62
CA PRO A 77 4.71 16.27 1.36
C PRO A 77 5.79 16.14 0.29
N GLU A 78 6.22 14.93 0.00
CA GLU A 78 7.19 14.68 -1.06
C GLU A 78 6.46 14.46 -2.36
N LEU A 79 6.78 15.26 -3.37
CA LEU A 79 6.17 15.16 -4.69
C LEU A 79 7.09 14.41 -5.64
N ASP A 80 6.51 13.72 -6.60
CA ASP A 80 7.24 13.03 -7.66
C ASP A 80 8.27 12.03 -7.13
N ASP A 81 7.93 11.40 -6.04
CA ASP A 81 8.83 10.52 -5.31
C ASP A 81 8.51 9.04 -5.50
N LEU A 82 7.43 8.77 -6.18
CA LEU A 82 6.93 7.40 -6.35
C LEU A 82 7.70 6.68 -7.45
N VAL A 83 8.13 5.47 -7.15
CA VAL A 83 8.72 4.56 -8.13
C VAL A 83 7.82 3.34 -8.24
N ARG A 84 7.26 3.13 -9.43
CA ARG A 84 6.45 1.96 -9.70
C ARG A 84 7.33 0.89 -10.30
N LEU A 85 7.18 -0.32 -9.79
CA LEU A 85 7.98 -1.45 -10.25
C LEU A 85 7.17 -2.25 -11.25
N GLN A 86 7.86 -2.86 -12.21
CA GLN A 86 7.21 -3.82 -13.07
C GLN A 86 6.84 -5.02 -12.24
N ASP A 87 5.79 -5.70 -12.68
CA ASP A 87 5.31 -6.85 -11.96
C ASP A 87 6.26 -8.02 -12.12
N ARG A 88 7.12 -8.19 -11.16
CA ARG A 88 8.15 -9.21 -11.16
C ARG A 88 7.85 -10.33 -10.16
N TYR A 89 6.72 -10.24 -9.49
CA TYR A 89 6.41 -11.12 -8.37
C TYR A 89 5.18 -11.96 -8.67
N GLY A 90 5.03 -12.34 -9.92
CA GLY A 90 4.01 -13.29 -10.28
C GLY A 90 2.68 -12.70 -10.69
N ARG A 91 2.66 -11.44 -11.01
CA ARG A 91 1.46 -10.81 -11.50
C ARG A 91 1.73 -10.17 -12.83
N SER A 92 0.87 -10.23 -13.68
CA SER A 92 1.09 -9.63 -15.01
C SER A 92 0.14 -8.49 -15.26
#